data_7700f50a12e82989b5602ef3f250508a
#
_entry.id   7700f50a12e82989b5602ef3f250508a
#
_cell.length_a   1.000
_cell.length_b   1.000
_cell.length_c   1.000
_cell.angle_alpha   90.00
_cell.angle_beta   90.00
_cell.angle_gamma   90.00
#
_symmetry.space_group_name_H-M   'P 1'
#
loop_
_entity.id
_entity.type
_entity.pdbx_description
1 polymer ?
#
loop_
_entity_poly.entity_id
_entity_poly.type
_entity_poly.pdbx_seq_one_letter_code
_entity_poly.pdbx_strand_id
1 'polypeptide(L)' 'MLHTKIICTIGPASDSPEVLENLADTGMNVARLNFSHGTHDSHRNIVEKIRLLNTNREFPVAILLDLSLIHI' A
#
# COMPACT_ATOMS: atom_id res chain seq x y z
N MET A 1 -14.84 9.86 19.84
CA MET A 1 -14.83 9.71 18.40
C MET A 1 -14.11 8.44 18.00
N LEU A 2 -14.68 7.70 17.09
CA LEU A 2 -14.07 6.48 16.61
C LEU A 2 -13.19 6.76 15.41
N HIS A 3 -11.97 6.28 15.50
CA HIS A 3 -11.04 6.34 14.38
C HIS A 3 -10.93 4.97 13.77
N THR A 4 -11.45 4.84 12.58
CA THR A 4 -11.35 3.57 11.86
C THR A 4 -10.21 3.67 10.86
N LYS A 5 -9.29 2.74 10.95
CA LYS A 5 -8.21 2.67 9.99
C LYS A 5 -8.62 1.80 8.83
N ILE A 6 -8.38 2.29 7.64
CA ILE A 6 -8.70 1.56 6.42
C ILE A 6 -7.43 0.97 5.87
N ILE A 7 -7.39 -0.35 5.79
CA ILE A 7 -6.24 -1.08 5.27
C ILE A 7 -6.63 -1.66 3.93
N CYS A 8 -5.86 -1.33 2.91
CA CYS A 8 -6.10 -1.84 1.57
C CYS A 8 -4.93 -2.71 1.13
N THR A 9 -5.24 -3.88 0.61
CA THR A 9 -4.20 -4.75 0.05
C THR A 9 -3.91 -4.29 -1.37
N ILE A 10 -2.64 -4.01 -1.63
CA ILE A 10 -2.20 -3.53 -2.93
C ILE A 10 -1.58 -4.70 -3.69
N GLY A 11 -2.03 -4.90 -4.90
CA GLY A 11 -1.52 -5.95 -5.76
C GLY A 11 -1.33 -5.45 -7.18
N PRO A 12 -1.02 -6.36 -8.12
CA PRO A 12 -0.76 -5.94 -9.50
C PRO A 12 -1.91 -5.18 -10.16
N ALA A 13 -3.14 -5.47 -9.75
CA ALA A 13 -4.30 -4.82 -10.33
C ALA A 13 -4.58 -3.45 -9.75
N SER A 14 -3.95 -3.10 -8.63
CA SER A 14 -4.24 -1.86 -7.94
C SER A 14 -2.99 -1.05 -7.62
N ASP A 15 -1.91 -1.27 -8.38
CA ASP A 15 -0.64 -0.64 -8.07
C ASP A 15 -0.34 0.59 -8.94
N SER A 16 -1.27 1.02 -9.76
CA SER A 16 -1.02 2.21 -10.57
C SER A 16 -1.07 3.47 -9.70
N PRO A 17 -0.31 4.50 -10.04
CA PRO A 17 -0.33 5.74 -9.25
C PRO A 17 -1.71 6.34 -9.11
N GLU A 18 -2.54 6.25 -10.15
CA GLU A 18 -3.91 6.77 -10.09
C GLU A 18 -4.75 6.03 -9.07
N VAL A 19 -4.66 4.69 -9.08
CA VAL A 19 -5.45 3.90 -8.16
C VAL A 19 -5.00 4.14 -6.72
N LEU A 20 -3.69 4.20 -6.51
CA LEU A 20 -3.15 4.47 -5.18
C LEU A 20 -3.61 5.83 -4.66
N GLU A 21 -3.60 6.83 -5.52
CA GLU A 21 -4.05 8.15 -5.14
C GLU A 21 -5.53 8.16 -4.80
N ASN A 22 -6.34 7.47 -5.61
CA ASN A 22 -7.77 7.38 -5.35
C ASN A 22 -8.05 6.66 -4.03
N LEU A 23 -7.32 5.59 -3.76
CA LEU A 23 -7.49 4.86 -2.50
C LEU A 23 -7.12 5.75 -1.32
N ALA A 24 -6.04 6.49 -1.43
CA ALA A 24 -5.62 7.39 -0.37
C ALA A 24 -6.66 8.50 -0.15
N ASP A 25 -7.20 9.03 -1.22
CA ASP A 25 -8.21 10.07 -1.12
C ASP A 25 -9.51 9.54 -0.51
N THR A 26 -9.80 8.27 -0.72
CA THR A 26 -10.97 7.64 -0.14
C THR A 26 -10.80 7.39 1.36
N GLY A 27 -9.58 7.37 1.83
CA GLY A 27 -9.32 7.21 3.25
C GLY A 27 -8.38 6.08 3.61
N MET A 28 -7.66 5.52 2.63
CA MET A 28 -6.70 4.46 2.93
C MET A 28 -5.63 4.99 3.88
N ASN A 29 -5.50 4.34 5.01
CA ASN A 29 -4.48 4.68 6.01
C ASN A 29 -3.24 3.81 5.89
N VAL A 30 -3.44 2.56 5.48
CA VAL A 30 -2.36 1.59 5.40
C VAL A 30 -2.46 0.84 4.09
N ALA A 31 -1.34 0.75 3.39
CA ALA A 31 -1.22 -0.07 2.19
C ALA A 31 -0.52 -1.37 2.58
N ARG A 32 -1.22 -2.47 2.44
CA ARG A 32 -0.68 -3.77 2.79
C ARG A 32 -0.10 -4.43 1.54
N LEU A 33 1.16 -4.79 1.60
CA LEU A 33 1.85 -5.46 0.52
C LEU A 33 2.09 -6.91 0.89
N ASN A 34 1.62 -7.82 0.07
CA ASN A 34 1.77 -9.24 0.32
C ASN A 34 3.02 -9.75 -0.41
N PHE A 35 4.06 -10.07 0.34
CA PHE A 35 5.34 -10.50 -0.21
C PHE A 35 5.35 -11.95 -0.66
N SER A 36 4.28 -12.68 -0.44
CA SER A 36 4.20 -14.03 -0.96
C SER A 36 3.87 -14.04 -2.46
N HIS A 37 3.52 -12.90 -3.02
CA HIS A 37 3.21 -12.77 -4.43
C HIS A 37 4.10 -11.71 -5.06
N GLY A 38 4.43 -11.91 -6.33
CA GLY A 38 5.20 -10.94 -7.07
C GLY A 38 6.69 -11.07 -6.83
N THR A 39 7.43 -10.11 -7.36
CA THR A 39 8.89 -10.09 -7.29
C THR A 39 9.33 -8.96 -6.37
N HIS A 40 10.60 -8.99 -5.99
CA HIS A 40 11.18 -7.90 -5.22
C HIS A 40 11.06 -6.57 -5.95
N ASP A 41 11.26 -6.60 -7.27
CA ASP A 41 11.19 -5.39 -8.06
C ASP A 41 9.78 -4.81 -8.08
N SER A 42 8.77 -5.65 -8.20
CA SER A 42 7.40 -5.17 -8.22
C SER A 42 7.02 -4.58 -6.85
N HIS A 43 7.48 -5.18 -5.77
CA HIS A 43 7.22 -4.64 -4.45
C HIS A 43 7.92 -3.31 -4.24
N ARG A 44 9.18 -3.22 -4.70
CA ARG A 44 9.92 -1.98 -4.61
C ARG A 44 9.23 -0.87 -5.38
N ASN A 45 8.71 -1.17 -6.55
CA ASN A 45 8.00 -0.19 -7.35
C ASN A 45 6.78 0.34 -6.63
N ILE A 46 6.04 -0.53 -5.96
CA ILE A 46 4.87 -0.12 -5.21
C ILE A 46 5.27 0.78 -4.03
N VAL A 47 6.32 0.41 -3.31
CA VAL A 47 6.81 1.21 -2.20
C VAL A 47 7.22 2.59 -2.69
N GLU A 48 7.92 2.67 -3.81
CA GLU A 48 8.33 3.94 -4.38
C GLU A 48 7.14 4.79 -4.76
N LYS A 49 6.13 4.19 -5.36
CA LYS A 49 4.92 4.91 -5.73
C LYS A 49 4.22 5.49 -4.51
N ILE A 50 4.15 4.72 -3.43
CA ILE A 50 3.51 5.19 -2.21
C ILE A 50 4.34 6.30 -1.57
N ARG A 51 5.65 6.21 -1.63
CA ARG A 51 6.51 7.26 -1.12
C ARG A 51 6.29 8.57 -1.86
N LEU A 52 6.18 8.48 -3.19
CA LEU A 52 5.91 9.65 -4.00
C LEU A 52 4.54 10.23 -3.69
N LEU A 53 3.57 9.36 -3.50
CA LEU A 53 2.23 9.77 -3.12
C LEU A 53 2.26 10.55 -1.81
N ASN A 54 3.03 10.07 -0.84
CA ASN A 54 3.07 10.68 0.48
C ASN A 54 3.78 12.02 0.52
N THR A 55 4.53 12.36 -0.53
CA THR A 55 5.32 13.58 -0.55
C THR A 55 4.47 14.82 -0.33
N ASN A 56 3.26 14.83 -0.86
CA ASN A 56 2.38 15.99 -0.79
C ASN A 56 1.14 15.75 0.09
N ARG A 57 1.17 14.74 0.93
CA ARG A 57 -0.01 14.43 1.73
C ARG A 57 0.22 14.82 3.19
N GLU A 58 -0.80 15.43 3.76
CA GLU A 58 -0.78 15.79 5.17
C GLU A 58 -0.81 14.56 6.06
N PHE A 59 -1.57 13.55 5.62
CA PHE A 59 -1.68 12.30 6.35
C PHE A 59 -1.14 11.17 5.47
N PRO A 60 0.15 10.86 5.61
CA PRO A 60 0.76 9.86 4.73
C PRO A 60 0.21 8.46 4.97
N VAL A 61 0.20 7.68 3.90
CA VAL A 61 -0.21 6.29 3.96
C VAL A 61 0.93 5.46 4.50
N ALA A 62 0.67 4.66 5.52
CA ALA A 62 1.66 3.75 6.06
C ALA A 62 1.75 2.50 5.20
N ILE A 63 2.91 1.86 5.21
CA ILE A 63 3.13 0.64 4.44
C ILE A 63 3.27 -0.52 5.40
N LEU A 64 2.43 -1.52 5.22
CA LEU A 64 2.49 -2.75 6.00
C LEU A 64 2.99 -3.87 5.09
N LEU A 65 4.11 -4.45 5.45
CA LEU A 65 4.67 -5.56 4.70
C LEU A 65 4.19 -6.87 5.31
N ASP A 66 3.43 -7.60 4.54
CA ASP A 66 2.95 -8.90 4.99
C ASP A 66 3.96 -9.95 4.57
N LEU A 67 4.78 -10.33 5.51
CA LEU A 67 5.84 -11.31 5.28
C LEU A 67 5.43 -12.70 5.71
N SER A 68 4.14 -12.94 5.78
CA SER A 68 3.69 -14.26 6.24
C SER A 68 4.14 -15.29 5.22
N LEU A 69 5.16 -16.01 5.60
CA LEU A 69 5.65 -17.12 4.83
C LEU A 69 4.88 -18.34 5.29
N ILE A 70 4.32 -18.99 4.33
CA ILE A 70 3.60 -20.21 4.67
C ILE A 70 4.61 -21.32 4.74
N HIS A 71 4.77 -21.81 5.91
CA HIS A 71 5.65 -22.94 6.12
C HIS A 71 4.82 -24.16 6.37
N ILE A 72 5.21 -25.13 5.72
CA ILE A 72 4.51 -26.37 5.88
C ILE A 72 5.34 -27.27 6.79
#